data_c236058aad2a967e6f427bba1361e509
#
_entry.id   c236058aad2a967e6f427bba1361e509
#
_cell.length_a   1.000
_cell.length_b   1.000
_cell.length_c   1.000
_cell.angle_alpha   90.00
_cell.angle_beta   90.00
_cell.angle_gamma   90.00
#
_symmetry.space_group_name_H-M   'P 1'
#
loop_
_entity.id
_entity.type
_entity.pdbx_description
1 polymer ?
#
loop_
_entity_poly.entity_id
_entity_poly.type
_entity_poly.pdbx_seq_one_letter_code
_entity_poly.pdbx_strand_id
1 'polypeptide(L)'
;MNYSEALEFIHGVEKFGMVLGLDSIRSLLDRLDMPQDRLKFIHISGTNGKGSTATFISNILIEAGYNVGLYTSPFLEVFNERIRLNGQNIGDQDLADSVELVKEACQKMVEDGLAHPTEFELVTATAFVYYANKEVDYVVLEVGLGGRYDATNVIDQSLVSAIASISLDHTMVLGDTVEKVAYEKAGIIKKNGQVIMYEQGPEATGVVEGVCQEEGAGLIISKNSSIDIKKSNLNNQVFDAVDYLGNKYEDLKIRMIGRHQTKNALLALNIARYLMESKLADKITEEYIYSGLLKSKWPGRMEILMDSPLFMIDGAHNLEGAQSLVGEIDRLLGEEWDKTLVLGLLGDKDVDGIVKLLAPRFDRIILTLPNNPRAMPVEELAYRVGMYCQDIICIENIDQAVDYSFELVEKISKEEKARIHEADKRSKKSKFKQKKVTNEKPKKKAIIGAGSLFLVGDIRSRVNRSISDR
;
A
#
# COMPACT_ATOMS: atom_id res chain seq x y z
N MET A 1 20.68 -23.03 -5.75
CA MET A 1 21.29 -21.69 -5.60
C MET A 1 21.11 -21.14 -4.18
N ASN A 2 21.89 -20.14 -3.76
CA ASN A 2 21.63 -19.42 -2.51
C ASN A 2 20.72 -18.18 -2.74
N TYR A 3 20.29 -17.54 -1.66
CA TYR A 3 19.39 -16.37 -1.70
C TYR A 3 19.95 -15.20 -2.52
N SER A 4 21.24 -14.87 -2.36
CA SER A 4 21.87 -13.76 -3.10
C SER A 4 21.93 -14.04 -4.60
N GLU A 5 22.26 -15.28 -4.98
CA GLU A 5 22.27 -15.71 -6.38
C GLU A 5 20.85 -15.69 -7.00
N ALA A 6 19.82 -16.00 -6.19
CA ALA A 6 18.44 -15.92 -6.63
C ALA A 6 17.99 -14.47 -6.91
N LEU A 7 18.33 -13.54 -6.03
CA LEU A 7 18.05 -12.12 -6.25
C LEU A 7 18.85 -11.55 -7.42
N GLU A 8 20.11 -11.92 -7.56
CA GLU A 8 20.93 -11.51 -8.71
C GLU A 8 20.32 -11.98 -10.04
N PHE A 9 19.84 -13.22 -10.10
CA PHE A 9 19.14 -13.74 -11.28
C PHE A 9 17.86 -12.93 -11.58
N ILE A 10 17.01 -12.68 -10.57
CA ILE A 10 15.75 -11.94 -10.75
C ILE A 10 16.02 -10.51 -11.22
N HIS A 11 16.93 -9.78 -10.56
CA HIS A 11 17.21 -8.37 -10.91
C HIS A 11 18.08 -8.21 -12.16
N GLY A 12 18.84 -9.23 -12.52
CA GLY A 12 19.69 -9.21 -13.71
C GLY A 12 18.94 -9.06 -15.05
N VAL A 13 17.61 -9.24 -15.03
CA VAL A 13 16.74 -9.17 -16.22
C VAL A 13 16.06 -7.82 -16.45
N GLU A 14 16.29 -6.82 -15.62
CA GLU A 14 15.75 -5.45 -15.82
C GLU A 14 16.06 -4.88 -17.23
N LYS A 15 17.08 -5.39 -17.90
CA LYS A 15 17.50 -4.98 -19.24
C LYS A 15 16.45 -5.22 -20.33
N PHE A 16 15.49 -6.11 -20.12
CA PHE A 16 14.52 -6.52 -21.15
C PHE A 16 13.25 -5.67 -21.18
N GLY A 17 13.11 -4.71 -20.23
CA GLY A 17 12.01 -3.75 -20.21
C GLY A 17 10.63 -4.38 -19.92
N MET A 18 9.60 -3.56 -20.02
CA MET A 18 8.21 -4.02 -19.90
C MET A 18 7.71 -4.55 -21.25
N VAL A 19 7.30 -5.80 -21.30
CA VAL A 19 6.63 -6.41 -22.46
C VAL A 19 5.16 -6.59 -22.10
N LEU A 20 4.27 -5.96 -22.87
CA LEU A 20 2.81 -6.11 -22.67
C LEU A 20 2.35 -7.42 -23.33
N GLY A 21 1.65 -8.25 -22.59
CA GLY A 21 1.12 -9.53 -23.06
C GLY A 21 1.32 -10.61 -22.02
N LEU A 22 0.63 -11.74 -22.20
CA LEU A 22 0.68 -12.88 -21.28
C LEU A 22 1.40 -14.11 -21.90
N ASP A 23 1.88 -14.01 -23.14
CA ASP A 23 2.46 -15.15 -23.85
C ASP A 23 3.78 -15.59 -23.23
N SER A 24 4.61 -14.64 -22.79
CA SER A 24 5.89 -14.91 -22.16
C SER A 24 5.72 -15.68 -20.85
N ILE A 25 4.92 -15.14 -19.91
CA ILE A 25 4.67 -15.84 -18.64
C ILE A 25 3.94 -17.17 -18.85
N ARG A 26 3.02 -17.27 -19.80
CA ARG A 26 2.33 -18.54 -20.12
C ARG A 26 3.33 -19.60 -20.61
N SER A 27 4.24 -19.22 -21.50
CA SER A 27 5.31 -20.11 -21.97
C SER A 27 6.25 -20.56 -20.85
N LEU A 28 6.54 -19.67 -19.88
CA LEU A 28 7.34 -19.99 -18.70
C LEU A 28 6.62 -21.00 -17.81
N LEU A 29 5.34 -20.75 -17.51
CA LEU A 29 4.53 -21.60 -16.63
C LEU A 29 4.24 -22.97 -17.24
N ASP A 30 4.10 -23.06 -18.58
CA ASP A 30 3.97 -24.34 -19.29
C ASP A 30 5.17 -25.25 -19.04
N ARG A 31 6.38 -24.70 -18.97
CA ARG A 31 7.61 -25.45 -18.64
C ARG A 31 7.77 -25.76 -17.15
N LEU A 32 6.86 -25.28 -16.33
CA LEU A 32 6.76 -25.51 -14.88
C LEU A 32 5.54 -26.37 -14.51
N ASP A 33 4.94 -27.07 -15.49
CA ASP A 33 3.73 -27.88 -15.32
C ASP A 33 2.53 -27.08 -14.78
N MET A 34 2.36 -25.81 -15.25
CA MET A 34 1.23 -24.94 -14.97
C MET A 34 0.85 -24.90 -13.46
N PRO A 35 1.77 -24.51 -12.56
CA PRO A 35 1.54 -24.59 -11.11
C PRO A 35 0.30 -23.80 -10.65
N GLN A 36 -0.06 -22.71 -11.35
CA GLN A 36 -1.23 -21.88 -11.06
C GLN A 36 -2.56 -22.64 -11.23
N ASP A 37 -2.64 -23.69 -12.05
CA ASP A 37 -3.89 -24.43 -12.28
C ASP A 37 -4.33 -25.26 -11.06
N ARG A 38 -3.40 -25.46 -10.10
CA ARG A 38 -3.66 -26.14 -8.83
C ARG A 38 -4.09 -25.20 -7.70
N LEU A 39 -4.11 -23.87 -7.97
CA LEU A 39 -4.32 -22.84 -6.97
C LEU A 39 -5.71 -22.18 -7.11
N LYS A 40 -6.25 -21.70 -6.00
CA LYS A 40 -7.51 -20.96 -5.95
C LYS A 40 -7.24 -19.50 -5.63
N PHE A 41 -7.64 -18.60 -6.52
CA PHE A 41 -7.27 -17.21 -6.44
C PHE A 41 -8.41 -16.29 -6.01
N ILE A 42 -8.06 -15.30 -5.16
CA ILE A 42 -8.78 -14.04 -4.98
C ILE A 42 -7.90 -12.98 -5.61
N HIS A 43 -8.28 -12.47 -6.79
CA HIS A 43 -7.46 -11.59 -7.60
C HIS A 43 -7.86 -10.14 -7.40
N ILE A 44 -6.93 -9.26 -7.03
CA ILE A 44 -7.22 -7.89 -6.59
C ILE A 44 -6.49 -6.87 -7.45
N SER A 45 -7.27 -6.05 -8.17
CA SER A 45 -6.79 -4.88 -8.92
C SER A 45 -7.26 -3.57 -8.29
N GLY A 46 -6.74 -2.45 -8.75
CA GLY A 46 -7.09 -1.10 -8.29
C GLY A 46 -5.92 -0.14 -8.44
N THR A 47 -6.16 1.15 -8.31
CA THR A 47 -5.10 2.17 -8.22
C THR A 47 -4.52 2.14 -6.80
N ASN A 48 -5.33 2.43 -5.79
CA ASN A 48 -4.97 2.36 -4.38
C ASN A 48 -5.83 1.31 -3.66
N GLY A 49 -5.40 0.88 -2.45
CA GLY A 49 -6.15 -0.03 -1.61
C GLY A 49 -5.93 -1.52 -1.88
N LYS A 50 -5.25 -1.93 -2.97
CA LYS A 50 -5.00 -3.33 -3.33
C LYS A 50 -4.37 -4.12 -2.18
N GLY A 51 -3.15 -3.78 -1.78
CA GLY A 51 -2.40 -4.48 -0.73
C GLY A 51 -3.10 -4.46 0.64
N SER A 52 -3.79 -3.35 0.99
CA SER A 52 -4.59 -3.29 2.22
C SER A 52 -5.77 -4.25 2.19
N THR A 53 -6.53 -4.29 1.08
CA THR A 53 -7.65 -5.24 0.90
C THR A 53 -7.14 -6.68 0.88
N ALA A 54 -6.03 -6.93 0.17
CA ALA A 54 -5.39 -8.25 0.12
C ALA A 54 -4.99 -8.72 1.53
N THR A 55 -4.43 -7.84 2.34
CA THR A 55 -4.06 -8.14 3.73
C THR A 55 -5.27 -8.45 4.58
N PHE A 56 -6.36 -7.66 4.48
CA PHE A 56 -7.57 -7.93 5.24
C PHE A 56 -8.17 -9.29 4.91
N ILE A 57 -8.37 -9.61 3.63
CA ILE A 57 -8.97 -10.89 3.25
C ILE A 57 -8.03 -12.08 3.56
N SER A 58 -6.71 -11.92 3.37
CA SER A 58 -5.74 -12.94 3.75
C SER A 58 -5.82 -13.27 5.23
N ASN A 59 -5.87 -12.25 6.11
CA ASN A 59 -5.99 -12.48 7.55
C ASN A 59 -7.32 -13.10 7.95
N ILE A 60 -8.44 -12.75 7.31
CA ILE A 60 -9.73 -13.41 7.57
C ILE A 60 -9.64 -14.91 7.25
N LEU A 61 -9.04 -15.28 6.13
CA LEU A 61 -8.85 -16.68 5.73
C LEU A 61 -7.89 -17.42 6.67
N ILE A 62 -6.80 -16.77 7.10
CA ILE A 62 -5.85 -17.35 8.06
C ILE A 62 -6.53 -17.61 9.41
N GLU A 63 -7.31 -16.64 9.93
CA GLU A 63 -8.08 -16.80 11.17
C GLU A 63 -9.09 -17.96 11.07
N ALA A 64 -9.67 -18.18 9.90
CA ALA A 64 -10.55 -19.31 9.64
C ALA A 64 -9.80 -20.66 9.53
N GLY A 65 -8.47 -20.67 9.68
CA GLY A 65 -7.66 -21.89 9.67
C GLY A 65 -7.37 -22.45 8.29
N TYR A 66 -7.30 -21.59 7.27
CA TYR A 66 -6.83 -21.96 5.93
C TYR A 66 -5.33 -21.68 5.79
N ASN A 67 -4.69 -22.43 4.89
CA ASN A 67 -3.32 -22.21 4.46
C ASN A 67 -3.33 -21.19 3.30
N VAL A 68 -2.83 -19.98 3.53
CA VAL A 68 -3.06 -18.83 2.63
C VAL A 68 -1.76 -18.27 2.11
N GLY A 69 -1.59 -18.25 0.78
CA GLY A 69 -0.60 -17.46 0.08
C GLY A 69 -1.07 -16.03 -0.10
N LEU A 70 -0.18 -15.06 0.09
CA LEU A 70 -0.41 -13.65 -0.20
C LEU A 70 0.72 -13.13 -1.09
N TYR A 71 0.37 -12.73 -2.32
CA TYR A 71 1.28 -12.10 -3.28
C TYR A 71 0.99 -10.63 -3.40
N THR A 72 2.01 -9.78 -3.18
CA THR A 72 1.88 -8.32 -3.19
C THR A 72 3.07 -7.64 -3.84
N SER A 73 2.87 -6.42 -4.36
CA SER A 73 3.92 -5.62 -4.98
C SER A 73 3.67 -4.11 -4.85
N PRO A 74 4.75 -3.30 -4.78
CA PRO A 74 6.13 -3.70 -4.52
C PRO A 74 6.34 -4.13 -3.05
N PHE A 75 7.54 -4.60 -2.71
CA PHE A 75 7.95 -4.77 -1.31
C PHE A 75 8.32 -3.42 -0.68
N LEU A 76 8.38 -3.36 0.65
CA LEU A 76 8.71 -2.15 1.38
C LEU A 76 10.19 -2.13 1.82
N GLU A 77 10.66 -3.16 2.49
CA GLU A 77 12.03 -3.26 3.03
C GLU A 77 12.82 -4.43 2.42
N VAL A 78 12.21 -5.61 2.30
CA VAL A 78 12.89 -6.82 1.82
C VAL A 78 12.10 -7.51 0.72
N PHE A 79 12.79 -8.05 -0.26
CA PHE A 79 12.19 -8.69 -1.43
C PHE A 79 11.18 -9.80 -1.08
N ASN A 80 11.46 -10.55 -0.02
CA ASN A 80 10.62 -11.67 0.46
C ASN A 80 9.20 -11.25 0.82
N GLU A 81 8.94 -9.97 1.10
CA GLU A 81 7.60 -9.45 1.38
C GLU A 81 6.62 -9.64 0.24
N ARG A 82 7.11 -9.82 -0.98
CA ARG A 82 6.26 -10.06 -2.17
C ARG A 82 5.52 -11.38 -2.09
N ILE A 83 6.08 -12.39 -1.38
CA ILE A 83 5.56 -13.75 -1.31
C ILE A 83 5.43 -14.15 0.15
N ARG A 84 4.20 -14.25 0.64
CA ARG A 84 3.93 -14.61 2.03
C ARG A 84 3.09 -15.87 2.13
N LEU A 85 3.34 -16.65 3.18
CA LEU A 85 2.54 -17.81 3.57
C LEU A 85 2.06 -17.62 5.00
N ASN A 86 0.76 -17.64 5.24
CA ASN A 86 0.15 -17.47 6.57
C ASN A 86 0.68 -16.22 7.31
N GLY A 87 0.83 -15.10 6.56
CA GLY A 87 1.31 -13.83 7.10
C GLY A 87 2.82 -13.73 7.32
N GLN A 88 3.59 -14.80 7.06
CA GLN A 88 5.05 -14.81 7.14
C GLN A 88 5.67 -14.68 5.74
N ASN A 89 6.74 -13.89 5.62
CA ASN A 89 7.49 -13.80 4.38
C ASN A 89 8.09 -15.16 4.01
N ILE A 90 8.21 -15.44 2.71
CA ILE A 90 8.93 -16.63 2.21
C ILE A 90 10.35 -16.66 2.81
N GLY A 91 10.79 -17.85 3.25
CA GLY A 91 12.16 -18.04 3.72
C GLY A 91 13.18 -17.92 2.58
N ASP A 92 14.41 -17.51 2.93
CA ASP A 92 15.47 -17.29 1.93
C ASP A 92 15.75 -18.56 1.11
N GLN A 93 15.78 -19.73 1.75
CA GLN A 93 16.01 -20.99 1.06
C GLN A 93 14.80 -21.40 0.19
N ASP A 94 13.58 -21.27 0.69
CA ASP A 94 12.36 -21.55 -0.09
C ASP A 94 12.28 -20.65 -1.34
N LEU A 95 12.70 -19.38 -1.22
CA LEU A 95 12.79 -18.46 -2.35
C LEU A 95 13.83 -18.94 -3.35
N ALA A 96 15.04 -19.24 -2.87
CA ALA A 96 16.14 -19.72 -3.72
C ALA A 96 15.78 -21.01 -4.48
N ASP A 97 15.16 -21.98 -3.80
CA ASP A 97 14.73 -23.25 -4.40
C ASP A 97 13.65 -23.01 -5.47
N SER A 98 12.68 -22.13 -5.20
CA SER A 98 11.62 -21.79 -6.16
C SER A 98 12.17 -21.05 -7.39
N VAL A 99 13.11 -20.11 -7.17
CA VAL A 99 13.78 -19.37 -8.25
C VAL A 99 14.64 -20.30 -9.10
N GLU A 100 15.30 -21.31 -8.53
CA GLU A 100 16.11 -22.27 -9.27
C GLU A 100 15.27 -23.01 -10.31
N LEU A 101 14.08 -23.50 -9.94
CA LEU A 101 13.13 -24.13 -10.86
C LEU A 101 12.70 -23.19 -11.99
N VAL A 102 12.37 -21.93 -11.64
CA VAL A 102 11.98 -20.90 -12.61
C VAL A 102 13.14 -20.57 -13.56
N LYS A 103 14.37 -20.50 -13.06
CA LYS A 103 15.59 -20.26 -13.86
C LYS A 103 15.80 -21.38 -14.88
N GLU A 104 15.67 -22.65 -14.47
CA GLU A 104 15.80 -23.77 -15.38
C GLU A 104 14.75 -23.74 -16.51
N ALA A 105 13.50 -23.41 -16.15
CA ALA A 105 12.41 -23.25 -17.13
C ALA A 105 12.68 -22.07 -18.08
N CYS A 106 13.18 -20.95 -17.56
CA CYS A 106 13.56 -19.77 -18.34
C CYS A 106 14.70 -20.09 -19.32
N GLN A 107 15.74 -20.84 -18.91
CA GLN A 107 16.82 -21.27 -19.78
C GLN A 107 16.30 -22.08 -20.97
N LYS A 108 15.45 -23.07 -20.73
CA LYS A 108 14.81 -23.87 -21.79
C LYS A 108 14.00 -23.00 -22.76
N MET A 109 13.30 -21.99 -22.21
CA MET A 109 12.53 -21.03 -23.00
C MET A 109 13.42 -20.23 -23.96
N VAL A 110 14.58 -19.77 -23.49
CA VAL A 110 15.56 -19.05 -24.31
C VAL A 110 16.23 -19.96 -25.32
N GLU A 111 16.57 -21.20 -24.96
CA GLU A 111 17.12 -22.22 -25.87
C GLU A 111 16.15 -22.55 -27.01
N ASP A 112 14.84 -22.52 -26.76
CA ASP A 112 13.78 -22.66 -27.77
C ASP A 112 13.60 -21.41 -28.65
N GLY A 113 14.40 -20.35 -28.43
CA GLY A 113 14.39 -19.11 -29.22
C GLY A 113 13.30 -18.13 -28.81
N LEU A 114 12.67 -18.31 -27.63
CA LEU A 114 11.68 -17.38 -27.09
C LEU A 114 12.35 -16.21 -26.33
N ALA A 115 11.62 -15.11 -26.20
CA ALA A 115 12.10 -13.96 -25.44
C ALA A 115 12.25 -14.29 -23.95
N HIS A 116 13.25 -13.70 -23.31
CA HIS A 116 13.45 -13.82 -21.86
C HIS A 116 12.27 -13.18 -21.11
N PRO A 117 11.71 -13.83 -20.08
CA PRO A 117 10.70 -13.22 -19.23
C PRO A 117 11.19 -11.97 -18.49
N THR A 118 10.29 -11.07 -18.19
CA THR A 118 10.55 -9.88 -17.37
C THR A 118 10.76 -10.25 -15.89
N GLU A 119 11.34 -9.34 -15.10
CA GLU A 119 11.48 -9.51 -13.65
C GLU A 119 10.13 -9.87 -13.00
N PHE A 120 9.06 -9.13 -13.32
CA PHE A 120 7.76 -9.34 -12.71
C PHE A 120 7.14 -10.70 -13.08
N GLU A 121 7.36 -11.18 -14.30
CA GLU A 121 6.94 -12.53 -14.74
C GLU A 121 7.70 -13.62 -14.00
N LEU A 122 9.02 -13.47 -13.80
CA LEU A 122 9.83 -14.40 -13.01
C LEU A 122 9.36 -14.48 -11.55
N VAL A 123 9.12 -13.33 -10.93
CA VAL A 123 8.63 -13.27 -9.53
C VAL A 123 7.24 -13.88 -9.39
N THR A 124 6.35 -13.63 -10.36
CA THR A 124 5.00 -14.20 -10.36
C THR A 124 5.04 -15.71 -10.51
N ALA A 125 5.86 -16.25 -11.45
CA ALA A 125 6.07 -17.68 -11.62
C ALA A 125 6.68 -18.33 -10.36
N THR A 126 7.66 -17.67 -9.74
CA THR A 126 8.27 -18.11 -8.46
C THR A 126 7.21 -18.25 -7.36
N ALA A 127 6.32 -17.25 -7.23
CA ALA A 127 5.23 -17.30 -6.25
C ALA A 127 4.28 -18.48 -6.51
N PHE A 128 3.90 -18.74 -7.78
CA PHE A 128 3.01 -19.85 -8.11
C PHE A 128 3.67 -21.21 -7.84
N VAL A 129 4.94 -21.40 -8.19
CA VAL A 129 5.71 -22.60 -7.84
C VAL A 129 5.74 -22.81 -6.34
N TYR A 130 6.08 -21.76 -5.57
CA TYR A 130 6.14 -21.85 -4.12
C TYR A 130 4.78 -22.24 -3.52
N TYR A 131 3.71 -21.56 -3.89
CA TYR A 131 2.38 -21.81 -3.34
C TYR A 131 1.85 -23.20 -3.72
N ALA A 132 2.09 -23.66 -4.95
CA ALA A 132 1.72 -24.99 -5.38
C ALA A 132 2.48 -26.08 -4.61
N ASN A 133 3.79 -25.87 -4.34
CA ASN A 133 4.61 -26.81 -3.55
C ASN A 133 4.23 -26.84 -2.06
N LYS A 134 3.68 -25.70 -1.53
CA LYS A 134 3.18 -25.62 -0.14
C LYS A 134 1.70 -26.02 -0.01
N GLU A 135 1.05 -26.45 -1.11
CA GLU A 135 -0.34 -26.91 -1.15
C GLU A 135 -1.30 -25.92 -0.43
N VAL A 136 -1.20 -24.62 -0.77
CA VAL A 136 -2.05 -23.60 -0.14
C VAL A 136 -3.52 -23.77 -0.52
N ASP A 137 -4.44 -23.50 0.42
CA ASP A 137 -5.88 -23.54 0.16
C ASP A 137 -6.33 -22.40 -0.76
N TYR A 138 -5.75 -21.20 -0.55
CA TYR A 138 -6.08 -19.97 -1.30
C TYR A 138 -4.83 -19.12 -1.53
N VAL A 139 -4.85 -18.41 -2.66
CA VAL A 139 -3.88 -17.34 -2.95
C VAL A 139 -4.62 -16.03 -3.10
N VAL A 140 -4.30 -15.07 -2.26
CA VAL A 140 -4.70 -13.68 -2.43
C VAL A 140 -3.64 -13.00 -3.29
N LEU A 141 -4.04 -12.62 -4.51
CA LEU A 141 -3.13 -12.23 -5.60
C LEU A 141 -3.33 -10.75 -5.94
N GLU A 142 -2.37 -9.90 -5.58
CA GLU A 142 -2.39 -8.48 -5.95
C GLU A 142 -1.81 -8.27 -7.35
N VAL A 143 -2.54 -7.55 -8.21
CA VAL A 143 -2.07 -7.07 -9.51
C VAL A 143 -0.93 -6.06 -9.34
N GLY A 144 0.15 -6.23 -10.10
CA GLY A 144 1.24 -5.28 -10.10
C GLY A 144 0.88 -3.95 -10.77
N LEU A 145 0.43 -4.00 -12.01
CA LEU A 145 0.07 -2.82 -12.80
C LEU A 145 -1.12 -3.09 -13.73
N GLY A 146 -2.11 -2.21 -13.70
CA GLY A 146 -3.28 -2.32 -14.57
C GLY A 146 -4.15 -3.52 -14.20
N GLY A 147 -4.10 -4.56 -14.98
CA GLY A 147 -4.81 -5.82 -14.79
C GLY A 147 -4.77 -6.71 -16.02
N ARG A 148 -5.26 -6.22 -17.15
CA ARG A 148 -5.45 -6.98 -18.40
C ARG A 148 -4.20 -7.73 -18.86
N TYR A 149 -3.07 -7.06 -18.86
CA TYR A 149 -1.77 -7.58 -19.33
C TYR A 149 -0.78 -7.80 -18.20
N ASP A 150 -1.24 -7.71 -16.96
CA ASP A 150 -0.40 -8.00 -15.79
C ASP A 150 -0.07 -9.49 -15.72
N ALA A 151 1.16 -9.84 -15.37
CA ALA A 151 1.59 -11.24 -15.30
C ALA A 151 0.71 -12.09 -14.36
N THR A 152 0.14 -11.50 -13.30
CA THR A 152 -0.79 -12.21 -12.41
C THR A 152 -2.07 -12.62 -13.10
N ASN A 153 -2.44 -11.97 -14.22
CA ASN A 153 -3.66 -12.28 -14.97
C ASN A 153 -3.55 -13.50 -15.90
N VAL A 154 -2.41 -14.18 -15.91
CA VAL A 154 -2.21 -15.44 -16.65
C VAL A 154 -3.14 -16.56 -16.16
N ILE A 155 -3.70 -16.44 -14.97
CA ILE A 155 -4.68 -17.38 -14.41
C ILE A 155 -5.99 -17.36 -15.21
N ASP A 156 -6.55 -18.54 -15.48
CA ASP A 156 -7.77 -18.66 -16.26
C ASP A 156 -9.03 -18.36 -15.44
N GLN A 157 -8.98 -18.59 -14.12
CA GLN A 157 -10.11 -18.40 -13.22
C GLN A 157 -9.69 -17.77 -11.89
N SER A 158 -10.61 -17.06 -11.26
CA SER A 158 -10.52 -16.60 -9.89
C SER A 158 -11.85 -16.84 -9.17
N LEU A 159 -11.80 -17.11 -7.87
CA LEU A 159 -13.01 -17.21 -7.04
C LEU A 159 -13.74 -15.87 -6.96
N VAL A 160 -12.95 -14.78 -6.89
CA VAL A 160 -13.41 -13.41 -6.90
C VAL A 160 -12.37 -12.56 -7.61
N SER A 161 -12.82 -11.70 -8.52
CA SER A 161 -12.05 -10.57 -9.04
C SER A 161 -12.46 -9.32 -8.25
N ALA A 162 -11.56 -8.79 -7.42
CA ALA A 162 -11.84 -7.62 -6.61
C ALA A 162 -11.22 -6.37 -7.23
N ILE A 163 -11.98 -5.26 -7.28
CA ILE A 163 -11.49 -3.97 -7.80
C ILE A 163 -11.60 -2.93 -6.70
N ALA A 164 -10.45 -2.48 -6.18
CA ALA A 164 -10.33 -1.41 -5.21
C ALA A 164 -10.56 -0.03 -5.90
N SER A 165 -9.92 1.06 -5.44
CA SER A 165 -10.15 2.36 -6.08
C SER A 165 -9.64 2.41 -7.53
N ILE A 166 -10.32 3.18 -8.38
CA ILE A 166 -9.91 3.49 -9.75
C ILE A 166 -9.70 5.00 -9.85
N SER A 167 -8.48 5.42 -10.14
CA SER A 167 -8.10 6.81 -10.37
C SER A 167 -6.93 6.89 -11.34
N LEU A 168 -6.61 8.09 -11.81
CA LEU A 168 -5.47 8.30 -12.70
C LEU A 168 -4.15 8.00 -12.01
N ASP A 169 -3.43 7.04 -12.50
CA ASP A 169 -2.03 6.71 -12.18
C ASP A 169 -1.42 5.97 -13.35
N HIS A 170 -0.12 6.00 -13.50
CA HIS A 170 0.60 5.35 -14.60
C HIS A 170 0.02 5.66 -15.98
N THR A 171 -0.36 6.92 -16.20
CA THR A 171 -1.11 7.37 -17.38
C THR A 171 -0.41 7.10 -18.71
N MET A 172 0.92 7.03 -18.72
CA MET A 172 1.72 6.66 -19.90
C MET A 172 1.51 5.21 -20.35
N VAL A 173 1.04 4.33 -19.44
CA VAL A 173 0.82 2.91 -19.71
C VAL A 173 -0.66 2.56 -19.73
N LEU A 174 -1.43 3.05 -18.75
CA LEU A 174 -2.83 2.68 -18.56
C LEU A 174 -3.82 3.62 -19.28
N GLY A 175 -3.31 4.72 -19.85
CA GLY A 175 -4.12 5.75 -20.48
C GLY A 175 -4.43 6.94 -19.57
N ASP A 176 -4.88 8.02 -20.19
CA ASP A 176 -5.02 9.36 -19.63
C ASP A 176 -6.45 9.70 -19.18
N THR A 177 -7.36 8.73 -19.21
CA THR A 177 -8.74 8.88 -18.70
C THR A 177 -9.10 7.77 -17.70
N VAL A 178 -10.08 8.07 -16.85
CA VAL A 178 -10.57 7.10 -15.82
C VAL A 178 -11.14 5.85 -16.49
N GLU A 179 -11.81 5.99 -17.64
CA GLU A 179 -12.40 4.89 -18.38
C GLU A 179 -11.32 3.94 -18.93
N LYS A 180 -10.20 4.48 -19.46
CA LYS A 180 -9.08 3.66 -19.94
C LYS A 180 -8.44 2.89 -18.79
N VAL A 181 -8.19 3.56 -17.65
CA VAL A 181 -7.65 2.92 -16.45
C VAL A 181 -8.62 1.85 -15.93
N ALA A 182 -9.93 2.13 -15.93
CA ALA A 182 -10.96 1.17 -15.52
C ALA A 182 -10.98 -0.06 -16.43
N TYR A 183 -10.87 0.13 -17.77
CA TYR A 183 -10.83 -0.95 -18.73
C TYR A 183 -9.62 -1.89 -18.52
N GLU A 184 -8.44 -1.31 -18.29
CA GLU A 184 -7.24 -2.10 -17.97
C GLU A 184 -7.40 -2.90 -16.68
N LYS A 185 -7.97 -2.28 -15.63
CA LYS A 185 -8.20 -2.95 -14.35
C LYS A 185 -9.28 -4.03 -14.44
N ALA A 186 -10.35 -3.77 -15.18
CA ALA A 186 -11.42 -4.73 -15.43
C ALA A 186 -10.95 -5.96 -16.23
N GLY A 187 -9.75 -5.92 -16.83
CA GLY A 187 -9.16 -7.05 -17.54
C GLY A 187 -8.90 -8.29 -16.67
N ILE A 188 -8.98 -8.18 -15.33
CA ILE A 188 -8.90 -9.35 -14.43
C ILE A 188 -10.23 -10.10 -14.29
N ILE A 189 -11.32 -9.57 -14.83
CA ILE A 189 -12.65 -10.19 -14.77
C ILE A 189 -12.64 -11.45 -15.64
N LYS A 190 -13.04 -12.57 -15.04
CA LYS A 190 -13.04 -13.88 -15.71
C LYS A 190 -14.44 -14.24 -16.18
N LYS A 191 -14.51 -15.03 -17.26
CA LYS A 191 -15.76 -15.51 -17.83
C LYS A 191 -16.63 -16.22 -16.79
N ASN A 192 -17.89 -15.80 -16.67
CA ASN A 192 -18.86 -16.27 -15.67
C ASN A 192 -18.35 -16.14 -14.21
N GLY A 193 -17.37 -15.26 -13.96
CA GLY A 193 -16.78 -15.02 -12.65
C GLY A 193 -17.62 -14.13 -11.75
N GLN A 194 -17.11 -13.83 -10.56
CA GLN A 194 -17.72 -12.88 -9.62
C GLN A 194 -16.80 -11.70 -9.43
N VAL A 195 -17.35 -10.50 -9.59
CA VAL A 195 -16.66 -9.22 -9.33
C VAL A 195 -17.21 -8.60 -8.06
N ILE A 196 -16.33 -8.10 -7.19
CA ILE A 196 -16.67 -7.28 -6.04
C ILE A 196 -15.81 -6.01 -6.11
N MET A 197 -16.42 -4.84 -6.18
CA MET A 197 -15.70 -3.59 -6.35
C MET A 197 -16.14 -2.51 -5.36
N TYR A 198 -15.30 -1.51 -5.16
CA TYR A 198 -15.69 -0.26 -4.54
C TYR A 198 -16.81 0.43 -5.31
N GLU A 199 -17.62 1.21 -4.62
CA GLU A 199 -18.43 2.25 -5.25
C GLU A 199 -17.50 3.28 -5.92
N GLN A 200 -17.59 3.39 -7.23
CA GLN A 200 -16.78 4.28 -8.08
C GLN A 200 -17.63 5.42 -8.65
N GLY A 201 -16.98 6.38 -9.31
CA GLY A 201 -17.69 7.32 -10.18
C GLY A 201 -18.38 6.61 -11.36
N PRO A 202 -19.39 7.26 -11.99
CA PRO A 202 -20.18 6.64 -13.06
C PRO A 202 -19.33 6.19 -14.24
N GLU A 203 -18.27 6.91 -14.58
CA GLU A 203 -17.36 6.58 -15.70
C GLU A 203 -16.68 5.23 -15.48
N ALA A 204 -16.07 5.04 -14.32
CA ALA A 204 -15.40 3.79 -13.99
C ALA A 204 -16.39 2.64 -13.78
N THR A 205 -17.52 2.91 -13.13
CA THR A 205 -18.59 1.92 -12.90
C THR A 205 -19.14 1.40 -14.22
N GLY A 206 -19.47 2.28 -15.17
CA GLY A 206 -20.01 1.89 -16.46
C GLY A 206 -19.07 1.01 -17.28
N VAL A 207 -17.75 1.25 -17.20
CA VAL A 207 -16.75 0.38 -17.87
C VAL A 207 -16.72 -0.99 -17.24
N VAL A 208 -16.69 -1.10 -15.90
CA VAL A 208 -16.66 -2.40 -15.21
C VAL A 208 -17.95 -3.18 -15.44
N GLU A 209 -19.11 -2.52 -15.41
CA GLU A 209 -20.41 -3.13 -15.74
C GLU A 209 -20.43 -3.66 -17.19
N GLY A 210 -19.89 -2.91 -18.14
CA GLY A 210 -19.77 -3.34 -19.54
C GLY A 210 -18.94 -4.62 -19.68
N VAL A 211 -17.75 -4.67 -19.05
CA VAL A 211 -16.90 -5.86 -19.07
C VAL A 211 -17.57 -7.04 -18.33
N CYS A 212 -18.28 -6.80 -17.23
CA CYS A 212 -19.05 -7.86 -16.57
C CYS A 212 -20.12 -8.45 -17.48
N GLN A 213 -20.82 -7.62 -18.27
CA GLN A 213 -21.81 -8.08 -19.23
C GLN A 213 -21.17 -8.90 -20.35
N GLU A 214 -20.04 -8.45 -20.90
CA GLU A 214 -19.29 -9.17 -21.94
C GLU A 214 -18.82 -10.56 -21.45
N GLU A 215 -18.33 -10.64 -20.21
CA GLU A 215 -17.81 -11.86 -19.63
C GLU A 215 -18.90 -12.74 -18.94
N GLY A 216 -20.15 -12.26 -18.86
CA GLY A 216 -21.22 -12.95 -18.13
C GLY A 216 -20.97 -13.01 -16.62
N ALA A 217 -20.18 -12.09 -16.08
CA ALA A 217 -19.76 -12.07 -14.68
C ALA A 217 -20.77 -11.36 -13.78
N GLY A 218 -20.94 -11.85 -12.54
CA GLY A 218 -21.70 -11.18 -11.50
C GLY A 218 -20.96 -9.94 -10.96
N LEU A 219 -21.70 -8.90 -10.59
CA LEU A 219 -21.12 -7.68 -10.00
C LEU A 219 -21.77 -7.35 -8.67
N ILE A 220 -20.96 -7.18 -7.63
CA ILE A 220 -21.33 -6.65 -6.31
C ILE A 220 -20.58 -5.34 -6.08
N ILE A 221 -21.32 -4.28 -5.71
CA ILE A 221 -20.73 -2.97 -5.38
C ILE A 221 -20.74 -2.75 -3.86
N SER A 222 -19.58 -2.58 -3.28
CA SER A 222 -19.38 -2.22 -1.87
C SER A 222 -19.65 -0.73 -1.68
N LYS A 223 -20.85 -0.39 -1.18
CA LYS A 223 -21.33 0.99 -1.06
C LYS A 223 -20.69 1.73 0.10
N ASN A 224 -20.24 2.95 -0.10
CA ASN A 224 -19.71 3.82 0.95
C ASN A 224 -20.75 4.12 2.06
N SER A 225 -22.03 4.21 1.69
CA SER A 225 -23.16 4.41 2.63
C SER A 225 -23.37 3.24 3.60
N SER A 226 -22.73 2.10 3.35
CA SER A 226 -22.76 0.93 4.23
C SER A 226 -21.78 1.01 5.41
N ILE A 227 -21.06 2.12 5.58
CA ILE A 227 -20.05 2.32 6.63
C ILE A 227 -20.49 3.47 7.55
N ASP A 228 -20.55 3.20 8.86
CA ASP A 228 -20.72 4.23 9.90
C ASP A 228 -19.50 4.23 10.84
N ILE A 229 -18.64 5.26 10.73
CA ILE A 229 -17.40 5.37 11.51
C ILE A 229 -17.70 5.99 12.86
N LYS A 230 -17.74 5.17 13.93
CA LYS A 230 -17.94 5.59 15.32
C LYS A 230 -16.71 6.27 15.93
N LYS A 231 -15.53 5.74 15.64
CA LYS A 231 -14.25 6.24 16.17
C LYS A 231 -13.14 6.06 15.15
N SER A 232 -12.32 7.10 15.00
CA SER A 232 -11.11 7.03 14.18
C SER A 232 -10.05 7.95 14.76
N ASN A 233 -8.92 7.38 15.19
CA ASN A 233 -7.81 8.09 15.81
C ASN A 233 -6.47 7.44 15.42
N LEU A 234 -5.36 7.88 16.02
CA LEU A 234 -4.01 7.37 15.74
C LEU A 234 -3.77 5.91 16.16
N ASN A 235 -4.66 5.29 16.96
CA ASN A 235 -4.45 3.93 17.44
C ASN A 235 -5.30 2.88 16.72
N ASN A 236 -6.54 3.25 16.38
CA ASN A 236 -7.51 2.33 15.77
C ASN A 236 -8.70 3.08 15.18
N GLN A 237 -9.48 2.35 14.42
CA GLN A 237 -10.79 2.76 13.96
C GLN A 237 -11.84 1.75 14.42
N VAL A 238 -13.03 2.26 14.79
CA VAL A 238 -14.22 1.46 15.12
C VAL A 238 -15.36 1.95 14.25
N PHE A 239 -16.02 1.03 13.55
CA PHE A 239 -17.09 1.36 12.63
C PHE A 239 -18.11 0.23 12.56
N ASP A 240 -19.33 0.57 12.19
CA ASP A 240 -20.34 -0.38 11.78
C ASP A 240 -20.31 -0.53 10.26
N ALA A 241 -20.64 -1.72 9.78
CA ALA A 241 -20.77 -1.98 8.37
C ALA A 241 -22.00 -2.83 8.05
N VAL A 242 -22.49 -2.69 6.82
CA VAL A 242 -23.54 -3.54 6.26
C VAL A 242 -22.96 -4.20 5.02
N ASP A 243 -23.02 -5.54 4.94
CA ASP A 243 -22.57 -6.27 3.78
C ASP A 243 -23.55 -6.14 2.60
N TYR A 244 -23.19 -6.70 1.45
CA TYR A 244 -23.98 -6.63 0.22
C TYR A 244 -25.35 -7.39 0.33
N LEU A 245 -25.51 -8.26 1.32
CA LEU A 245 -26.76 -8.98 1.62
C LEU A 245 -27.64 -8.26 2.64
N GLY A 246 -27.14 -7.18 3.26
CA GLY A 246 -27.84 -6.43 4.28
C GLY A 246 -27.58 -6.89 5.72
N ASN A 247 -26.63 -7.81 5.96
CA ASN A 247 -26.24 -8.20 7.31
C ASN A 247 -25.42 -7.08 7.97
N LYS A 248 -25.73 -6.80 9.23
CA LYS A 248 -25.06 -5.75 10.01
C LYS A 248 -23.93 -6.33 10.83
N TYR A 249 -22.81 -5.62 10.82
CA TYR A 249 -21.62 -5.86 11.63
C TYR A 249 -21.39 -4.62 12.51
N GLU A 250 -21.52 -4.77 13.81
CA GLU A 250 -21.37 -3.67 14.77
C GLU A 250 -19.97 -3.69 15.40
N ASP A 251 -19.41 -2.49 15.64
CA ASP A 251 -18.12 -2.31 16.34
C ASP A 251 -16.94 -3.06 15.71
N LEU A 252 -16.91 -3.18 14.38
CA LEU A 252 -15.74 -3.67 13.66
C LEU A 252 -14.52 -2.80 14.00
N LYS A 253 -13.38 -3.44 14.28
CA LYS A 253 -12.16 -2.75 14.66
C LYS A 253 -11.03 -3.05 13.69
N ILE A 254 -10.34 -2.00 13.24
CA ILE A 254 -9.10 -2.12 12.48
C ILE A 254 -8.01 -1.27 13.11
N ARG A 255 -6.76 -1.73 13.00
CA ARG A 255 -5.58 -0.99 13.48
C ARG A 255 -4.98 -0.08 12.42
N MET A 256 -5.27 -0.33 11.16
CA MET A 256 -4.84 0.53 10.07
C MET A 256 -5.53 1.90 10.16
N ILE A 257 -4.74 2.97 10.10
CA ILE A 257 -5.20 4.35 10.23
C ILE A 257 -5.66 4.86 8.86
N GLY A 258 -6.59 5.81 8.88
CA GLY A 258 -7.15 6.45 7.68
C GLY A 258 -8.53 5.89 7.30
N ARG A 259 -9.49 6.79 7.07
CA ARG A 259 -10.89 6.44 6.75
C ARG A 259 -11.01 5.59 5.48
N HIS A 260 -10.09 5.73 4.54
CA HIS A 260 -10.03 4.87 3.35
C HIS A 260 -9.82 3.39 3.71
N GLN A 261 -9.21 3.07 4.86
CA GLN A 261 -9.03 1.69 5.31
C GLN A 261 -10.35 1.02 5.72
N THR A 262 -11.37 1.78 6.15
CA THR A 262 -12.69 1.19 6.40
C THR A 262 -13.37 0.73 5.11
N LYS A 263 -13.11 1.40 3.97
CA LYS A 263 -13.56 0.97 2.65
C LYS A 263 -12.83 -0.30 2.20
N ASN A 264 -11.51 -0.38 2.41
CA ASN A 264 -10.72 -1.58 2.14
C ASN A 264 -11.22 -2.77 2.98
N ALA A 265 -11.54 -2.52 4.26
CA ALA A 265 -12.10 -3.51 5.16
C ALA A 265 -13.50 -3.98 4.72
N LEU A 266 -14.38 -3.06 4.27
CA LEU A 266 -15.69 -3.42 3.73
C LEU A 266 -15.57 -4.25 2.45
N LEU A 267 -14.64 -3.93 1.55
CA LEU A 267 -14.40 -4.73 0.36
C LEU A 267 -13.98 -6.16 0.74
N ALA A 268 -13.04 -6.29 1.67
CA ALA A 268 -12.59 -7.60 2.17
C ALA A 268 -13.72 -8.37 2.90
N LEU A 269 -14.56 -7.66 3.68
CA LEU A 269 -15.74 -8.24 4.33
C LEU A 269 -16.71 -8.79 3.28
N ASN A 270 -17.01 -8.03 2.22
CA ASN A 270 -17.91 -8.48 1.15
C ASN A 270 -17.32 -9.67 0.38
N ILE A 271 -16.00 -9.73 0.18
CA ILE A 271 -15.33 -10.90 -0.40
C ILE A 271 -15.49 -12.11 0.52
N ALA A 272 -15.21 -11.97 1.82
CA ALA A 272 -15.37 -13.05 2.80
C ALA A 272 -16.81 -13.54 2.85
N ARG A 273 -17.78 -12.62 2.86
CA ARG A 273 -19.21 -12.97 2.87
C ARG A 273 -19.63 -13.74 1.62
N TYR A 274 -19.16 -13.31 0.44
CA TYR A 274 -19.41 -14.04 -0.80
C TYR A 274 -18.83 -15.45 -0.76
N LEU A 275 -17.60 -15.63 -0.29
CA LEU A 275 -16.97 -16.95 -0.17
C LEU A 275 -17.72 -17.87 0.79
N MET A 276 -18.26 -17.32 1.89
CA MET A 276 -19.10 -18.07 2.83
C MET A 276 -20.40 -18.54 2.16
N GLU A 277 -21.18 -17.63 1.58
CA GLU A 277 -22.47 -17.91 0.98
C GLU A 277 -22.37 -18.90 -0.21
N SER A 278 -21.32 -18.75 -1.00
CA SER A 278 -21.04 -19.64 -2.14
C SER A 278 -20.43 -20.98 -1.71
N LYS A 279 -20.20 -21.20 -0.40
CA LYS A 279 -19.54 -22.40 0.15
C LYS A 279 -18.15 -22.65 -0.45
N LEU A 280 -17.50 -21.60 -0.92
CA LEU A 280 -16.14 -21.65 -1.45
C LEU A 280 -15.10 -21.58 -0.33
N ALA A 281 -15.48 -21.08 0.87
CA ALA A 281 -14.67 -21.06 2.09
C ALA A 281 -15.58 -21.28 3.31
N ASP A 282 -15.95 -22.50 3.56
CA ASP A 282 -16.96 -22.93 4.53
C ASP A 282 -16.54 -22.78 6.00
N LYS A 283 -15.22 -22.64 6.28
CA LYS A 283 -14.73 -22.40 7.64
C LYS A 283 -14.85 -20.93 8.07
N ILE A 284 -15.07 -19.97 7.16
CA ILE A 284 -15.22 -18.57 7.54
C ILE A 284 -16.49 -18.39 8.40
N THR A 285 -16.35 -17.70 9.52
CA THR A 285 -17.46 -17.26 10.39
C THR A 285 -17.38 -15.75 10.59
N GLU A 286 -18.43 -15.15 11.13
CA GLU A 286 -18.41 -13.73 11.50
C GLU A 286 -17.28 -13.42 12.49
N GLU A 287 -17.02 -14.30 13.46
CA GLU A 287 -15.92 -14.15 14.42
C GLU A 287 -14.57 -14.02 13.72
N TYR A 288 -14.33 -14.82 12.69
CA TYR A 288 -13.07 -14.75 11.92
C TYR A 288 -12.98 -13.50 11.05
N ILE A 289 -14.11 -12.94 10.60
CA ILE A 289 -14.13 -11.62 9.95
C ILE A 289 -13.67 -10.54 10.94
N TYR A 290 -14.24 -10.50 12.15
CA TYR A 290 -13.84 -9.54 13.19
C TYR A 290 -12.35 -9.69 13.57
N SER A 291 -11.89 -10.91 13.85
CA SER A 291 -10.51 -11.16 14.27
C SER A 291 -9.50 -10.88 13.14
N GLY A 292 -9.81 -11.28 11.91
CA GLY A 292 -8.97 -11.04 10.75
C GLY A 292 -8.79 -9.55 10.44
N LEU A 293 -9.87 -8.78 10.48
CA LEU A 293 -9.82 -7.32 10.32
C LEU A 293 -8.97 -6.67 11.43
N LEU A 294 -9.19 -7.06 12.70
CA LEU A 294 -8.46 -6.50 13.85
C LEU A 294 -6.97 -6.81 13.82
N LYS A 295 -6.58 -8.01 13.41
CA LYS A 295 -5.18 -8.47 13.38
C LYS A 295 -4.40 -7.93 12.17
N SER A 296 -5.09 -7.44 11.16
CA SER A 296 -4.47 -6.94 9.93
C SER A 296 -3.57 -5.74 10.18
N LYS A 297 -2.36 -5.81 9.60
CA LYS A 297 -1.35 -4.75 9.60
C LYS A 297 -0.77 -4.65 8.20
N TRP A 298 -0.59 -3.43 7.71
CA TRP A 298 0.02 -3.18 6.42
C TRP A 298 1.07 -2.08 6.55
N PRO A 299 2.36 -2.42 6.63
CA PRO A 299 3.44 -1.45 6.78
C PRO A 299 3.43 -0.37 5.70
N GLY A 300 3.86 0.85 6.06
CA GLY A 300 3.94 1.97 5.13
C GLY A 300 2.58 2.58 4.73
N ARG A 301 1.49 2.31 5.47
CA ARG A 301 0.17 2.94 5.27
C ARG A 301 -0.28 3.61 6.56
N MET A 302 -0.01 4.89 6.69
CA MET A 302 -0.18 5.69 7.92
C MET A 302 0.34 4.93 9.16
N GLU A 303 1.49 4.27 8.99
CA GLU A 303 2.12 3.48 10.04
C GLU A 303 2.80 4.38 11.05
N ILE A 304 2.47 4.23 12.33
CA ILE A 304 3.15 4.92 13.42
C ILE A 304 4.34 4.08 13.85
N LEU A 305 5.53 4.63 13.68
CA LEU A 305 6.80 4.02 14.10
C LEU A 305 7.20 4.41 15.53
N MET A 306 6.80 5.62 15.96
CA MET A 306 7.11 6.16 17.28
C MET A 306 6.03 7.14 17.75
N ASP A 307 5.72 7.13 19.03
CA ASP A 307 4.66 7.97 19.61
C ASP A 307 5.15 9.37 20.05
N SER A 308 6.44 9.52 20.42
CA SER A 308 6.97 10.79 20.93
C SER A 308 8.47 11.00 20.59
N PRO A 309 8.78 11.90 19.64
CA PRO A 309 7.83 12.59 18.77
C PRO A 309 6.99 11.60 17.96
N LEU A 310 5.78 11.99 17.57
CA LEU A 310 5.03 11.15 16.66
C LEU A 310 5.82 11.01 15.35
N PHE A 311 6.19 9.78 14.97
CA PHE A 311 6.79 9.51 13.68
C PHE A 311 5.86 8.58 12.89
N MET A 312 5.31 9.09 11.81
CA MET A 312 4.38 8.37 10.95
C MET A 312 4.92 8.30 9.52
N ILE A 313 4.69 7.18 8.85
CA ILE A 313 5.05 6.99 7.44
C ILE A 313 3.84 6.61 6.61
N ASP A 314 3.80 7.09 5.36
CA ASP A 314 2.76 6.75 4.40
C ASP A 314 3.29 6.68 2.98
N GLY A 315 2.95 5.62 2.26
CA GLY A 315 3.36 5.39 0.88
C GLY A 315 2.56 6.17 -0.18
N ALA A 316 1.90 7.27 0.17
CA ALA A 316 1.22 8.14 -0.78
C ALA A 316 2.21 8.67 -1.84
N HIS A 317 1.95 8.36 -3.11
CA HIS A 317 2.85 8.66 -4.23
C HIS A 317 2.09 9.08 -5.50
N ASN A 318 0.77 9.20 -5.41
CA ASN A 318 -0.12 9.72 -6.47
C ASN A 318 -1.13 10.70 -5.86
N LEU A 319 -1.88 11.39 -6.71
CA LEU A 319 -2.76 12.46 -6.28
C LEU A 319 -3.85 12.00 -5.29
N GLU A 320 -4.48 10.85 -5.55
CA GLU A 320 -5.50 10.27 -4.66
C GLU A 320 -4.91 9.89 -3.30
N GLY A 321 -3.71 9.27 -3.30
CA GLY A 321 -2.97 8.95 -2.07
C GLY A 321 -2.63 10.20 -1.26
N ALA A 322 -2.13 11.25 -1.93
CA ALA A 322 -1.82 12.53 -1.29
C ALA A 322 -3.08 13.21 -0.72
N GLN A 323 -4.21 13.17 -1.43
CA GLN A 323 -5.50 13.68 -0.93
C GLN A 323 -5.96 12.93 0.32
N SER A 324 -5.85 11.60 0.32
CA SER A 324 -6.17 10.76 1.47
C SER A 324 -5.30 11.09 2.68
N LEU A 325 -3.98 11.20 2.48
CA LEU A 325 -3.02 11.53 3.54
C LEU A 325 -3.29 12.91 4.13
N VAL A 326 -3.47 13.94 3.29
CA VAL A 326 -3.81 15.31 3.73
C VAL A 326 -5.10 15.32 4.54
N GLY A 327 -6.16 14.67 4.05
CA GLY A 327 -7.45 14.61 4.77
C GLY A 327 -7.33 13.99 6.16
N GLU A 328 -6.45 13.00 6.32
CA GLU A 328 -6.22 12.38 7.62
C GLU A 328 -5.27 13.21 8.51
N ILE A 329 -4.25 13.86 7.95
CA ILE A 329 -3.38 14.80 8.68
C ILE A 329 -4.22 15.96 9.23
N ASP A 330 -5.06 16.60 8.40
CA ASP A 330 -5.91 17.72 8.82
C ASP A 330 -6.89 17.29 9.93
N ARG A 331 -7.36 16.04 9.91
CA ARG A 331 -8.30 15.51 10.91
C ARG A 331 -7.63 15.06 12.21
N LEU A 332 -6.45 14.44 12.13
CA LEU A 332 -5.76 13.80 13.26
C LEU A 332 -4.75 14.70 13.95
N LEU A 333 -4.14 15.61 13.19
CA LEU A 333 -3.05 16.49 13.63
C LEU A 333 -3.45 17.96 13.46
N GLY A 334 -4.26 18.46 14.40
CA GLY A 334 -4.75 19.84 14.42
C GLY A 334 -3.65 20.89 14.69
N GLU A 335 -4.04 22.11 15.01
CA GLU A 335 -3.13 23.27 15.24
C GLU A 335 -2.20 23.08 16.45
N GLU A 336 -2.54 22.16 17.36
CA GLU A 336 -1.71 21.79 18.50
C GLU A 336 -0.47 20.97 18.13
N TRP A 337 -0.31 20.61 16.86
CA TRP A 337 0.84 19.90 16.33
C TRP A 337 1.75 20.82 15.53
N ASP A 338 3.04 20.66 15.72
CA ASP A 338 4.10 21.19 14.88
C ASP A 338 4.57 20.02 13.99
N LYS A 339 4.41 20.20 12.66
CA LYS A 339 4.50 19.11 11.69
C LYS A 339 5.71 19.30 10.78
N THR A 340 6.57 18.30 10.73
CA THR A 340 7.71 18.21 9.82
C THR A 340 7.44 17.10 8.79
N LEU A 341 7.60 17.40 7.51
CA LEU A 341 7.51 16.42 6.42
C LEU A 341 8.91 16.00 5.97
N VAL A 342 9.16 14.70 5.85
CA VAL A 342 10.29 14.14 5.10
C VAL A 342 9.76 13.65 3.77
N LEU A 343 10.13 14.31 2.67
CA LEU A 343 9.53 14.12 1.35
C LEU A 343 10.58 13.77 0.29
N GLY A 344 10.28 12.77 -0.50
CA GLY A 344 11.01 12.44 -1.73
C GLY A 344 10.07 11.80 -2.73
N LEU A 345 10.06 12.28 -3.96
CA LEU A 345 9.13 11.88 -5.01
C LEU A 345 9.87 11.28 -6.21
N LEU A 346 9.15 10.45 -6.97
CA LEU A 346 9.63 9.99 -8.28
C LEU A 346 9.17 10.97 -9.36
N GLY A 347 10.04 11.22 -10.35
CA GLY A 347 9.79 12.23 -11.39
C GLY A 347 8.70 11.86 -12.41
N ASP A 348 8.30 10.58 -12.47
CA ASP A 348 7.24 10.08 -13.35
C ASP A 348 5.81 10.24 -12.77
N LYS A 349 5.69 10.88 -11.59
CA LYS A 349 4.41 11.14 -10.92
C LYS A 349 3.94 12.59 -11.11
N ASP A 350 2.68 12.85 -10.77
CA ASP A 350 2.14 14.22 -10.72
C ASP A 350 2.71 14.98 -9.50
N VAL A 351 3.99 15.37 -9.63
CA VAL A 351 4.74 16.04 -8.55
C VAL A 351 4.10 17.34 -8.15
N ASP A 352 3.66 18.16 -9.12
CA ASP A 352 3.06 19.47 -8.84
C ASP A 352 1.74 19.35 -8.07
N GLY A 353 0.90 18.40 -8.48
CA GLY A 353 -0.35 18.10 -7.78
C GLY A 353 -0.13 17.60 -6.36
N ILE A 354 0.84 16.69 -6.15
CA ILE A 354 1.18 16.15 -4.83
C ILE A 354 1.75 17.24 -3.92
N VAL A 355 2.71 18.03 -4.40
CA VAL A 355 3.35 19.11 -3.65
C VAL A 355 2.33 20.18 -3.25
N LYS A 356 1.44 20.60 -4.16
CA LYS A 356 0.37 21.55 -3.90
C LYS A 356 -0.56 21.09 -2.77
N LEU A 357 -0.78 19.80 -2.63
CA LEU A 357 -1.61 19.23 -1.57
C LEU A 357 -0.85 19.13 -0.24
N LEU A 358 0.35 18.57 -0.26
CA LEU A 358 1.10 18.24 0.95
C LEU A 358 1.78 19.47 1.57
N ALA A 359 2.53 20.24 0.78
CA ALA A 359 3.44 21.25 1.32
C ALA A 359 2.76 22.30 2.22
N PRO A 360 1.54 22.80 1.94
CA PRO A 360 0.89 23.79 2.81
C PRO A 360 0.46 23.29 4.20
N ARG A 361 0.55 21.96 4.47
CA ARG A 361 0.09 21.33 5.73
C ARG A 361 1.21 21.19 6.75
N PHE A 362 2.44 21.51 6.37
CA PHE A 362 3.60 21.31 7.21
C PHE A 362 4.28 22.63 7.55
N ASP A 363 4.76 22.73 8.78
CA ASP A 363 5.50 23.89 9.25
C ASP A 363 6.89 23.95 8.61
N ARG A 364 7.46 22.77 8.24
CA ARG A 364 8.74 22.65 7.53
C ARG A 364 8.83 21.33 6.76
N ILE A 365 9.71 21.31 5.76
CA ILE A 365 9.88 20.16 4.87
C ILE A 365 11.36 19.84 4.70
N ILE A 366 11.73 18.60 4.98
CA ILE A 366 13.03 18.01 4.69
C ILE A 366 12.90 17.22 3.39
N LEU A 367 13.62 17.64 2.37
CA LEU A 367 13.64 17.00 1.06
C LEU A 367 14.79 16.02 0.99
N THR A 368 14.52 14.80 0.50
CA THR A 368 15.53 13.75 0.36
C THR A 368 15.34 12.98 -0.95
N LEU A 369 16.34 12.18 -1.33
CA LEU A 369 16.37 11.46 -2.59
C LEU A 369 16.00 9.98 -2.35
N PRO A 370 14.84 9.49 -2.82
CA PRO A 370 14.52 8.06 -2.77
C PRO A 370 15.58 7.22 -3.49
N ASN A 371 15.93 6.08 -2.94
CA ASN A 371 16.89 5.15 -3.58
C ASN A 371 16.25 4.46 -4.79
N ASN A 372 16.05 5.24 -5.85
CA ASN A 372 15.43 4.78 -7.10
C ASN A 372 15.92 5.64 -8.27
N PRO A 373 16.27 5.05 -9.43
CA PRO A 373 16.77 5.81 -10.60
C PRO A 373 15.77 6.83 -11.16
N ARG A 374 14.49 6.72 -10.86
CA ARG A 374 13.43 7.67 -11.23
C ARG A 374 13.21 8.78 -10.22
N ALA A 375 14.02 8.83 -9.14
CA ALA A 375 13.87 9.86 -8.12
C ALA A 375 14.05 11.27 -8.70
N MET A 376 13.18 12.20 -8.31
CA MET A 376 13.34 13.61 -8.67
C MET A 376 14.50 14.22 -7.90
N PRO A 377 15.43 14.96 -8.56
CA PRO A 377 16.50 15.67 -7.88
C PRO A 377 15.97 16.61 -6.80
N VAL A 378 16.69 16.67 -5.67
CA VAL A 378 16.23 17.41 -4.48
C VAL A 378 16.09 18.92 -4.78
N GLU A 379 16.96 19.49 -5.62
CA GLU A 379 16.92 20.91 -6.01
C GLU A 379 15.68 21.23 -6.84
N GLU A 380 15.32 20.33 -7.76
CA GLU A 380 14.11 20.48 -8.57
C GLU A 380 12.84 20.39 -7.70
N LEU A 381 12.81 19.43 -6.77
CA LEU A 381 11.73 19.28 -5.82
C LEU A 381 11.63 20.51 -4.89
N ALA A 382 12.76 21.07 -4.43
CA ALA A 382 12.82 22.25 -3.60
C ALA A 382 12.23 23.48 -4.31
N TYR A 383 12.49 23.66 -5.59
CA TYR A 383 11.90 24.74 -6.38
C TYR A 383 10.36 24.64 -6.38
N ARG A 384 9.80 23.46 -6.57
CA ARG A 384 8.34 23.23 -6.58
C ARG A 384 7.72 23.43 -5.19
N VAL A 385 8.36 22.89 -4.16
CA VAL A 385 7.91 23.00 -2.74
C VAL A 385 7.98 24.44 -2.27
N GLY A 386 9.00 25.22 -2.70
CA GLY A 386 9.21 26.63 -2.33
C GLY A 386 8.06 27.58 -2.66
N MET A 387 7.17 27.17 -3.57
CA MET A 387 5.95 27.92 -3.87
C MET A 387 4.92 27.86 -2.70
N TYR A 388 5.02 26.88 -1.81
CA TYR A 388 4.01 26.59 -0.78
C TYR A 388 4.55 26.57 0.65
N CYS A 389 5.83 26.26 0.83
CA CYS A 389 6.50 26.21 2.13
C CYS A 389 7.83 26.97 2.03
N GLN A 390 8.17 27.78 3.07
CA GLN A 390 9.40 28.57 3.10
C GLN A 390 10.52 27.89 3.90
N ASP A 391 10.18 27.04 4.86
CA ASP A 391 11.15 26.33 5.71
C ASP A 391 11.47 24.98 5.07
N ILE A 392 12.47 24.98 4.16
CA ILE A 392 12.88 23.83 3.37
C ILE A 392 14.34 23.51 3.68
N ILE A 393 14.60 22.24 3.91
CA ILE A 393 15.93 21.68 4.16
C ILE A 393 16.19 20.57 3.15
N CYS A 394 17.31 20.64 2.44
CA CYS A 394 17.70 19.66 1.43
C CYS A 394 18.78 18.74 2.00
N ILE A 395 18.48 17.44 2.10
CA ILE A 395 19.42 16.41 2.55
C ILE A 395 19.19 15.17 1.69
N GLU A 396 20.06 14.92 0.71
CA GLU A 396 19.87 13.82 -0.24
C GLU A 396 19.88 12.44 0.42
N ASN A 397 20.79 12.23 1.37
CA ASN A 397 20.90 10.94 2.06
C ASN A 397 19.74 10.74 3.04
N ILE A 398 19.01 9.64 2.87
CA ILE A 398 17.79 9.34 3.64
C ILE A 398 18.10 9.15 5.14
N ASP A 399 19.15 8.41 5.50
CA ASP A 399 19.53 8.18 6.89
C ASP A 399 19.83 9.51 7.60
N GLN A 400 20.57 10.40 6.93
CA GLN A 400 20.88 11.74 7.46
C GLN A 400 19.62 12.62 7.55
N ALA A 401 18.72 12.55 6.58
CA ALA A 401 17.46 13.30 6.61
C ALA A 401 16.57 12.86 7.80
N VAL A 402 16.50 11.56 8.07
CA VAL A 402 15.78 11.00 9.22
C VAL A 402 16.43 11.45 10.54
N ASP A 403 17.76 11.31 10.67
CA ASP A 403 18.49 11.71 11.87
C ASP A 403 18.31 13.21 12.14
N TYR A 404 18.48 14.04 11.11
CA TYR A 404 18.27 15.48 11.21
C TYR A 404 16.83 15.84 11.61
N SER A 405 15.84 15.08 11.16
CA SER A 405 14.44 15.31 11.55
C SER A 405 14.23 15.17 13.06
N PHE A 406 14.89 14.19 13.71
CA PHE A 406 14.87 14.03 15.16
C PHE A 406 15.60 15.17 15.89
N GLU A 407 16.82 15.51 15.45
CA GLU A 407 17.60 16.61 16.03
C GLU A 407 16.85 17.94 15.95
N LEU A 408 16.26 18.23 14.81
CA LEU A 408 15.48 19.43 14.55
C LEU A 408 14.28 19.54 15.50
N VAL A 409 13.48 18.48 15.61
CA VAL A 409 12.31 18.41 16.47
C VAL A 409 12.69 18.55 17.95
N GLU A 410 13.81 17.96 18.37
CA GLU A 410 14.32 18.10 19.74
C GLU A 410 14.78 19.54 20.02
N LYS A 411 15.51 20.17 19.10
CA LYS A 411 15.94 21.58 19.18
C LYS A 411 14.74 22.51 19.32
N ILE A 412 13.75 22.39 18.43
CA ILE A 412 12.53 23.20 18.46
C ILE A 412 11.78 23.02 19.78
N SER A 413 11.69 21.79 20.28
CA SER A 413 11.03 21.52 21.57
C SER A 413 11.73 22.20 22.73
N LYS A 414 13.07 22.24 22.73
CA LYS A 414 13.87 22.93 23.76
C LYS A 414 13.67 24.45 23.68
N GLU A 415 13.72 25.02 22.48
CA GLU A 415 13.54 26.46 22.25
C GLU A 415 12.13 26.91 22.64
N GLU A 416 11.10 26.16 22.27
CA GLU A 416 9.72 26.46 22.62
C GLU A 416 9.47 26.44 24.15
N LYS A 417 9.97 25.41 24.84
CA LYS A 417 9.91 25.31 26.31
C LYS A 417 10.63 26.48 26.98
N ALA A 418 11.80 26.90 26.48
CA ALA A 418 12.55 28.02 26.98
C ALA A 418 11.77 29.34 26.81
N ARG A 419 11.18 29.59 25.63
CA ARG A 419 10.34 30.72 25.33
C ARG A 419 9.14 30.85 26.28
N ILE A 420 8.41 29.75 26.47
CA ILE A 420 7.25 29.68 27.36
C ILE A 420 7.68 30.00 28.81
N HIS A 421 8.77 29.36 29.27
CA HIS A 421 9.30 29.62 30.62
C HIS A 421 9.72 31.08 30.86
N GLU A 422 10.36 31.73 29.87
CA GLU A 422 10.69 33.14 29.95
C GLU A 422 9.44 34.05 29.99
N ALA A 423 8.42 33.73 29.16
CA ALA A 423 7.16 34.45 29.16
C ALA A 423 6.44 34.36 30.50
N ASP A 424 6.42 33.19 31.13
CA ASP A 424 5.86 32.96 32.46
C ASP A 424 6.64 33.73 33.55
N LYS A 425 7.98 33.78 33.47
CA LYS A 425 8.81 34.58 34.41
C LYS A 425 8.55 36.08 34.28
N ARG A 426 8.38 36.58 33.05
CA ARG A 426 8.07 38.01 32.79
C ARG A 426 6.67 38.36 33.29
N SER A 427 5.69 37.50 33.09
CA SER A 427 4.31 37.63 33.58
C SER A 427 4.24 37.71 35.11
N LYS A 428 4.97 36.84 35.83
CA LYS A 428 5.05 36.84 37.30
C LYS A 428 5.76 38.04 37.89
N LYS A 429 6.70 38.70 37.17
CA LYS A 429 7.40 39.89 37.61
C LYS A 429 6.60 41.19 37.40
N SER A 430 5.63 41.20 36.50
CA SER A 430 4.78 42.37 36.21
C SER A 430 3.62 42.43 37.21
N LYS A 431 3.81 43.06 38.36
CA LYS A 431 2.79 43.32 39.40
C LYS A 431 1.70 44.31 38.99
N PHE A 432 1.74 44.86 37.78
CA PHE A 432 0.78 45.83 37.28
C PHE A 432 0.22 45.46 35.92
N LYS A 433 -1.12 45.33 35.88
CA LYS A 433 -2.03 45.02 34.77
C LYS A 433 -2.30 43.53 34.52
N GLN A 434 -3.56 43.19 34.71
CA GLN A 434 -4.24 42.00 34.17
C GLN A 434 -4.00 41.91 32.65
N LYS A 435 -2.85 41.34 32.24
CA LYS A 435 -2.73 40.76 30.90
C LYS A 435 -3.02 39.29 31.04
N LYS A 436 -4.00 38.77 30.25
CA LYS A 436 -4.24 37.37 30.05
C LYS A 436 -2.90 36.65 29.98
N VAL A 437 -2.61 35.81 30.96
CA VAL A 437 -1.55 34.83 30.87
C VAL A 437 -1.96 33.95 29.68
N THR A 438 -1.25 34.06 28.59
CA THR A 438 -1.43 33.09 27.48
C THR A 438 -0.99 31.73 28.01
N ASN A 439 -1.93 30.86 28.33
CA ASN A 439 -1.68 29.48 28.69
C ASN A 439 -1.21 28.70 27.41
N GLU A 440 -0.16 29.24 26.76
CA GLU A 440 0.45 28.55 25.62
C GLU A 440 1.12 27.29 26.14
N LYS A 441 0.61 26.16 25.71
CA LYS A 441 1.25 24.84 25.89
C LYS A 441 2.19 24.61 24.71
N PRO A 442 3.33 23.95 24.92
CA PRO A 442 4.19 23.56 23.80
C PRO A 442 3.43 22.66 22.85
N LYS A 443 3.59 22.91 21.55
CA LYS A 443 2.99 22.07 20.53
C LYS A 443 3.56 20.65 20.58
N LYS A 444 2.71 19.65 20.33
CA LYS A 444 3.15 18.28 20.08
C LYS A 444 3.96 18.26 18.79
N LYS A 445 4.89 17.34 18.67
CA LYS A 445 5.76 17.23 17.49
C LYS A 445 5.41 16.00 16.69
N ALA A 446 5.25 16.18 15.37
CA ALA A 446 5.01 15.11 14.42
C ALA A 446 6.00 15.19 13.27
N ILE A 447 6.57 14.04 12.91
CA ILE A 447 7.39 13.82 11.71
C ILE A 447 6.61 12.88 10.82
N ILE A 448 6.41 13.24 9.57
CA ILE A 448 5.71 12.44 8.59
C ILE A 448 6.66 12.14 7.44
N GLY A 449 6.89 10.86 7.11
CA GLY A 449 7.62 10.41 5.94
C GLY A 449 6.66 10.02 4.82
N ALA A 450 6.77 10.65 3.62
CA ALA A 450 5.86 10.34 2.51
C ALA A 450 6.48 10.64 1.13
N GLY A 451 5.80 10.19 0.06
CA GLY A 451 6.09 10.54 -1.33
C GLY A 451 6.48 9.36 -2.23
N SER A 452 7.01 8.27 -1.68
CA SER A 452 7.36 7.06 -2.41
C SER A 452 7.40 5.86 -1.47
N LEU A 453 6.98 4.68 -1.93
CA LEU A 453 7.12 3.45 -1.15
C LEU A 453 8.61 3.11 -0.90
N PHE A 454 9.48 3.39 -1.87
CA PHE A 454 10.93 3.19 -1.72
C PHE A 454 11.49 4.04 -0.57
N LEU A 455 11.16 5.35 -0.56
CA LEU A 455 11.57 6.24 0.53
C LEU A 455 11.03 5.77 1.88
N VAL A 456 9.76 5.40 1.92
CA VAL A 456 9.08 5.00 3.16
C VAL A 456 9.68 3.73 3.76
N GLY A 457 10.10 2.77 2.91
CA GLY A 457 10.84 1.58 3.34
C GLY A 457 12.19 1.92 3.99
N ASP A 458 12.98 2.77 3.34
CA ASP A 458 14.27 3.21 3.87
C ASP A 458 14.13 4.00 5.18
N ILE A 459 13.16 4.93 5.25
CA ILE A 459 12.82 5.65 6.50
C ILE A 459 12.46 4.67 7.61
N ARG A 460 11.58 3.70 7.31
CA ARG A 460 11.15 2.68 8.29
C ARG A 460 12.32 1.91 8.86
N SER A 461 13.19 1.41 7.99
CA SER A 461 14.41 0.70 8.37
C SER A 461 15.34 1.56 9.24
N ARG A 462 15.52 2.85 8.88
CA ARG A 462 16.36 3.77 9.67
C ARG A 462 15.77 4.06 11.05
N VAL A 463 14.48 4.36 11.13
CA VAL A 463 13.80 4.65 12.41
C VAL A 463 13.82 3.43 13.32
N ASN A 464 13.55 2.22 12.80
CA ASN A 464 13.57 0.99 13.58
C ASN A 464 14.97 0.69 14.16
N ARG A 465 16.03 0.92 13.38
CA ARG A 465 17.42 0.85 13.88
C ARG A 465 17.64 1.84 15.03
N SER A 466 17.22 3.10 14.85
CA SER A 466 17.38 4.14 15.90
C SER A 466 16.61 3.85 17.19
N ILE A 467 15.49 3.12 17.11
CA ILE A 467 14.72 2.67 18.30
C ILE A 467 15.44 1.51 19.00
N SER A 468 16.02 0.59 18.22
CA SER A 468 16.75 -0.58 18.78
C SER A 468 18.06 -0.20 19.47
N ASP A 469 18.68 0.91 19.05
CA ASP A 469 19.95 1.42 19.61
C ASP A 469 19.75 2.29 20.88
N ARG A 470 18.50 2.58 21.27
CA ARG A 470 18.11 3.33 22.50
C ARG A 470 17.66 2.40 23.59
#